data_1ac690368bc103c0089bcddc96d69c1d
#
_entry.id   1ac690368bc103c0089bcddc96d69c1d
#
_cell.length_a   1.000
_cell.length_b   1.000
_cell.length_c   1.000
_cell.angle_alpha   90.00
_cell.angle_beta   90.00
_cell.angle_gamma   90.00
#
_symmetry.space_group_name_H-M   'P 1'
#
loop_
_entity.id
_entity.type
_entity.pdbx_description
1 polymer ?
#
loop_
_entity_poly.entity_id
_entity_poly.type
_entity_poly.pdbx_seq_one_letter_code
_entity_poly.pdbx_strand_id
1 'polypeptide(L)'
;MPQCIRIHPADNVAVALCPIPAGTRLSLEGRAVQVREDIPQGHKLALAQIAAGENIIKYGYPIGHAASDIPPGAWVHTHNVRTNLSGEVEYTYAPDVRPLSPVPPETFQGYRRADGRAGVRNELWIIPTV
;
A
#
# COMPACT_ATOMS: atom_id res chain seq x y z
N MET A 1 -4.96 5.38 22.65
CA MET A 1 -5.02 4.99 21.22
C MET A 1 -3.62 4.75 20.72
N PRO A 2 -3.38 3.81 19.80
CA PRO A 2 -2.05 3.60 19.24
C PRO A 2 -1.58 4.87 18.51
N GLN A 3 -0.31 5.25 18.72
CA GLN A 3 0.28 6.42 18.07
C GLN A 3 0.78 6.11 16.66
N CYS A 4 1.05 4.85 16.37
CA CYS A 4 1.46 4.38 15.05
C CYS A 4 0.89 2.99 14.75
N ILE A 5 0.92 2.60 13.49
CA ILE A 5 0.45 1.31 13.01
C ILE A 5 1.47 0.69 12.05
N ARG A 6 1.73 -0.60 12.23
CA ARG A 6 2.37 -1.48 11.25
C ARG A 6 1.24 -2.15 10.46
N ILE A 7 1.25 -2.04 9.14
CA ILE A 7 0.11 -2.46 8.32
C ILE A 7 0.22 -3.95 7.96
N HIS A 8 1.41 -4.41 7.65
CA HIS A 8 1.66 -5.81 7.28
C HIS A 8 2.81 -6.39 8.12
N PRO A 9 2.78 -7.68 8.51
CA PRO A 9 3.86 -8.30 9.32
C PRO A 9 5.26 -8.26 8.72
N ALA A 10 5.39 -8.12 7.40
CA ALA A 10 6.67 -7.97 6.71
C ALA A 10 7.20 -6.51 6.69
N ASP A 11 6.40 -5.52 7.09
CA ASP A 11 6.82 -4.12 7.05
C ASP A 11 7.97 -3.87 8.01
N ASN A 12 9.00 -3.15 7.55
CA ASN A 12 10.09 -2.64 8.40
C ASN A 12 9.88 -1.18 8.81
N VAL A 13 8.73 -0.60 8.45
CA VAL A 13 8.29 0.74 8.86
C VAL A 13 6.89 0.70 9.48
N ALA A 14 6.59 1.69 10.32
CA ALA A 14 5.23 1.98 10.79
C ALA A 14 4.79 3.37 10.34
N VAL A 15 3.48 3.61 10.32
CA VAL A 15 2.87 4.90 9.97
C VAL A 15 2.39 5.59 11.25
N ALA A 16 2.76 6.84 11.43
CA ALA A 16 2.30 7.67 12.53
C ALA A 16 0.82 8.06 12.34
N LEU A 17 -0.03 7.76 13.32
CA LEU A 17 -1.46 8.10 13.32
C LEU A 17 -1.72 9.49 13.89
N CYS A 18 -0.76 10.06 14.59
CA CYS A 18 -0.73 11.43 15.11
C CYS A 18 0.73 11.93 15.05
N PRO A 19 0.99 13.23 15.25
CA PRO A 19 2.36 13.70 15.42
C PRO A 19 3.04 13.00 16.61
N ILE A 20 4.27 12.51 16.43
CA ILE A 20 5.01 11.79 17.47
C ILE A 20 6.31 12.56 17.75
N PRO A 21 6.47 13.16 18.95
CA PRO A 21 7.68 13.89 19.30
C PRO A 21 8.91 12.99 19.41
N ALA A 22 10.08 13.56 19.14
CA ALA A 22 11.38 12.96 19.43
C ALA A 22 11.47 12.49 20.89
N GLY A 23 12.15 11.36 21.11
CA GLY A 23 12.30 10.76 22.43
C GLY A 23 11.12 9.90 22.90
N THR A 24 9.98 9.93 22.19
CA THR A 24 8.82 9.09 22.51
C THR A 24 9.20 7.61 22.41
N ARG A 25 8.80 6.83 23.41
CA ARG A 25 8.92 5.36 23.38
C ARG A 25 7.62 4.75 22.89
N LEU A 26 7.70 4.09 21.75
CA LEU A 26 6.60 3.36 21.14
C LEU A 26 6.72 1.88 21.51
N SER A 27 5.59 1.26 21.84
CA SER A 27 5.50 -0.20 21.97
C SER A 27 4.58 -0.71 20.87
N LEU A 28 5.11 -1.50 19.95
CA LEU A 28 4.39 -2.05 18.82
C LEU A 28 4.69 -3.55 18.70
N GLU A 29 3.65 -4.38 18.84
CA GLU A 29 3.75 -5.85 18.73
C GLU A 29 4.87 -6.45 19.62
N GLY A 30 5.01 -5.94 20.84
CA GLY A 30 6.04 -6.40 21.79
C GLY A 30 7.45 -5.85 21.54
N ARG A 31 7.64 -5.00 20.54
CA ARG A 31 8.91 -4.30 20.26
C ARG A 31 8.85 -2.88 20.80
N ALA A 32 9.89 -2.45 21.49
CA ALA A 32 10.06 -1.07 21.92
C ALA A 32 10.94 -0.32 20.92
N VAL A 33 10.46 0.80 20.42
CA VAL A 33 11.20 1.68 19.51
C VAL A 33 11.20 3.08 20.10
N GLN A 34 12.38 3.70 20.20
CA GLN A 34 12.51 5.10 20.62
C GLN A 34 12.59 6.00 19.39
N VAL A 35 11.65 6.93 19.28
CA VAL A 35 11.58 7.90 18.19
C VAL A 35 12.75 8.87 18.28
N ARG A 36 13.49 9.08 17.19
CA ARG A 36 14.73 9.86 17.17
C ARG A 36 14.53 11.34 16.85
N GLU A 37 13.47 11.63 16.13
CA GLU A 37 13.14 12.98 15.66
C GLU A 37 11.62 13.11 15.56
N ASP A 38 11.08 14.32 15.42
CA ASP A 38 9.65 14.53 15.31
C ASP A 38 9.10 13.88 14.04
N ILE A 39 8.10 13.01 14.20
CA ILE A 39 7.45 12.33 13.08
C ILE A 39 6.07 12.94 12.86
N PRO A 40 5.82 13.60 11.73
CA PRO A 40 4.50 14.13 11.40
C PRO A 40 3.46 13.03 11.22
N GLN A 41 2.19 13.36 11.44
CA GLN A 41 1.08 12.44 11.15
C GLN A 41 1.11 11.98 9.68
N GLY A 42 0.83 10.71 9.44
CA GLY A 42 0.83 10.07 8.12
C GLY A 42 2.22 9.69 7.62
N HIS A 43 3.28 10.11 8.31
CA HIS A 43 4.66 9.78 7.94
C HIS A 43 5.12 8.44 8.53
N LYS A 44 6.21 7.91 7.95
CA LYS A 44 6.77 6.61 8.32
C LYS A 44 7.95 6.77 9.27
N LEU A 45 8.09 5.82 10.20
CA LEU A 45 9.28 5.64 11.03
C LEU A 45 9.81 4.21 10.89
N ALA A 46 11.12 4.04 10.99
CA ALA A 46 11.76 2.73 10.93
C ALA A 46 11.48 1.92 12.21
N LEU A 47 11.07 0.66 12.08
CA LEU A 47 10.85 -0.26 13.20
C LEU A 47 12.12 -1.03 13.60
N ALA A 48 13.06 -1.15 12.67
CA ALA A 48 14.35 -1.81 12.82
C ALA A 48 15.42 -1.02 12.09
N GLN A 49 16.69 -1.42 12.24
CA GLN A 49 17.77 -0.94 11.39
C GLN A 49 17.49 -1.33 9.94
N ILE A 50 17.60 -0.38 9.02
CA ILE A 50 17.53 -0.60 7.58
C ILE A 50 18.87 -0.12 7.01
N ALA A 51 19.64 -1.04 6.44
CA ALA A 51 20.96 -0.71 5.89
C ALA A 51 20.84 0.05 4.55
N ALA A 52 21.86 0.80 4.19
CA ALA A 52 21.95 1.45 2.89
C ALA A 52 21.77 0.42 1.76
N GLY A 53 20.91 0.71 0.79
CA GLY A 53 20.52 -0.20 -0.31
C GLY A 53 19.46 -1.22 0.06
N GLU A 54 19.12 -1.40 1.34
CA GLU A 54 18.06 -2.31 1.77
C GLU A 54 16.67 -1.75 1.43
N ASN A 55 15.75 -2.64 1.07
CA ASN A 55 14.39 -2.25 0.74
C ASN A 55 13.61 -1.74 1.95
N ILE A 56 12.87 -0.66 1.74
CA ILE A 56 11.83 -0.20 2.65
C ILE A 56 10.54 -0.93 2.30
N ILE A 57 10.04 -1.72 3.25
CA ILE A 57 8.86 -2.55 3.06
C ILE A 57 7.67 -1.89 3.74
N LYS A 58 6.60 -1.66 2.96
CA LYS A 58 5.30 -1.18 3.43
C LYS A 58 4.18 -1.91 2.70
N TYR A 59 3.13 -2.29 3.40
CA TYR A 59 2.06 -3.16 2.88
C TYR A 59 2.55 -4.55 2.42
N GLY A 60 3.68 -5.02 2.95
CA GLY A 60 4.31 -6.26 2.55
C GLY A 60 5.15 -6.18 1.26
N TYR A 61 5.28 -5.00 0.64
CA TYR A 61 5.99 -4.78 -0.63
C TYR A 61 7.06 -3.70 -0.51
N PRO A 62 8.15 -3.78 -1.31
CA PRO A 62 9.15 -2.74 -1.38
C PRO A 62 8.56 -1.46 -1.99
N ILE A 63 8.70 -0.34 -1.27
CA ILE A 63 8.29 0.99 -1.72
C ILE A 63 9.48 1.86 -2.16
N GLY A 64 10.68 1.33 -2.08
CA GLY A 64 11.96 1.98 -2.38
C GLY A 64 13.07 1.31 -1.59
N HIS A 65 14.26 1.88 -1.63
CA HIS A 65 15.41 1.44 -0.85
C HIS A 65 16.01 2.60 -0.06
N ALA A 66 16.73 2.28 1.01
CA ALA A 66 17.42 3.24 1.86
C ALA A 66 18.62 3.83 1.11
N ALA A 67 18.71 5.16 1.04
CA ALA A 67 19.85 5.86 0.44
C ALA A 67 21.08 5.86 1.37
N SER A 68 20.85 5.67 2.67
CA SER A 68 21.85 5.57 3.74
C SER A 68 21.26 4.71 4.85
N ASP A 69 22.07 4.32 5.83
CA ASP A 69 21.59 3.60 7.00
C ASP A 69 20.51 4.38 7.74
N ILE A 70 19.39 3.71 8.02
CA ILE A 70 18.26 4.28 8.74
C ILE A 70 18.11 3.52 10.06
N PRO A 71 18.43 4.14 11.20
CA PRO A 71 18.31 3.48 12.49
C PRO A 71 16.86 3.34 12.95
N PRO A 72 16.54 2.41 13.88
CA PRO A 72 15.21 2.28 14.46
C PRO A 72 14.72 3.61 15.05
N GLY A 73 13.47 3.95 14.81
CA GLY A 73 12.84 5.18 15.29
C GLY A 73 13.14 6.43 14.46
N ALA A 74 13.95 6.34 13.41
CA ALA A 74 14.21 7.46 12.51
C ALA A 74 13.05 7.67 11.53
N TRP A 75 12.87 8.90 11.11
CA TRP A 75 11.89 9.29 10.09
C TRP A 75 12.31 8.77 8.72
N VAL A 76 11.38 8.08 8.04
CA VAL A 76 11.60 7.50 6.72
C VAL A 76 10.86 8.34 5.68
N HIS A 77 11.62 9.09 4.88
CA HIS A 77 11.06 10.01 3.88
C HIS A 77 12.06 10.25 2.73
N THR A 78 11.76 11.16 1.82
CA THR A 78 12.53 11.44 0.58
C THR A 78 14.00 11.77 0.81
N HIS A 79 14.38 12.24 2.00
CA HIS A 79 15.79 12.53 2.32
C HIS A 79 16.65 11.27 2.45
N ASN A 80 16.05 10.13 2.85
CA ASN A 80 16.75 8.85 3.07
C ASN A 80 16.16 7.67 2.32
N VAL A 81 15.20 7.91 1.42
CA VAL A 81 14.58 6.87 0.55
C VAL A 81 14.78 7.23 -0.92
N ARG A 82 15.09 6.23 -1.72
CA ARG A 82 15.14 6.31 -3.19
C ARG A 82 14.16 5.32 -3.78
N THR A 83 13.65 5.66 -4.97
CA THR A 83 12.78 4.75 -5.72
C THR A 83 13.57 3.54 -6.25
N ASN A 84 12.90 2.39 -6.32
CA ASN A 84 13.43 1.20 -7.01
C ASN A 84 13.20 1.26 -8.52
N LEU A 85 12.46 2.26 -9.01
CA LEU A 85 12.26 2.46 -10.43
C LEU A 85 13.51 3.13 -11.00
N SER A 86 14.26 2.42 -11.82
CA SER A 86 15.44 2.90 -12.51
C SER A 86 15.36 2.54 -13.99
N GLY A 87 15.70 3.51 -14.86
CA GLY A 87 15.74 3.31 -16.31
C GLY A 87 14.36 3.35 -16.99
N GLU A 88 14.37 3.12 -18.30
CA GLU A 88 13.17 2.89 -19.07
C GLU A 88 12.69 1.46 -18.78
N VAL A 89 11.45 1.34 -18.30
CA VAL A 89 10.84 0.02 -18.09
C VAL A 89 10.33 -0.46 -19.44
N GLU A 90 10.96 -1.47 -20.00
CA GLU A 90 10.41 -2.19 -21.15
C GLU A 90 9.20 -3.01 -20.68
N TYR A 91 8.02 -2.52 -21.02
CA TYR A 91 6.79 -3.26 -20.76
C TYR A 91 6.59 -4.32 -21.83
N THR A 92 6.72 -5.58 -21.44
CA THR A 92 6.33 -6.70 -22.30
C THR A 92 4.91 -7.13 -21.91
N TYR A 93 4.00 -7.15 -22.89
CA TYR A 93 2.66 -7.69 -22.68
C TYR A 93 2.74 -9.20 -22.40
N ALA A 94 2.57 -9.60 -21.16
CA ALA A 94 2.52 -11.00 -20.73
C ALA A 94 1.15 -11.26 -20.09
N PRO A 95 0.10 -11.54 -20.89
CA PRO A 95 -1.23 -11.74 -20.36
C PRO A 95 -1.31 -13.05 -19.56
N ASP A 96 -1.69 -12.94 -18.29
CA ASP A 96 -2.15 -14.08 -17.47
C ASP A 96 -3.70 -14.11 -17.49
N VAL A 97 -4.23 -14.35 -18.68
CA VAL A 97 -5.69 -14.43 -18.88
C VAL A 97 -6.12 -15.88 -18.72
N ARG A 98 -6.85 -16.16 -17.65
CA ARG A 98 -7.52 -17.46 -17.50
C ARG A 98 -8.76 -17.47 -18.37
N PRO A 99 -8.96 -18.53 -19.21
CA PRO A 99 -10.18 -18.65 -19.98
C PRO A 99 -11.39 -18.72 -19.03
N LEU A 100 -12.39 -17.88 -19.27
CA LEU A 100 -13.63 -17.91 -18.52
C LEU A 100 -14.41 -19.16 -18.93
N SER A 101 -14.82 -19.96 -17.96
CA SER A 101 -15.78 -21.04 -18.21
C SER A 101 -17.15 -20.42 -18.48
N PRO A 102 -17.81 -20.75 -19.62
CA PRO A 102 -19.15 -20.28 -19.86
C PRO A 102 -20.09 -20.74 -18.74
N VAL A 103 -20.82 -19.81 -18.15
CA VAL A 103 -21.89 -20.13 -17.22
C VAL A 103 -23.21 -20.11 -17.99
N PRO A 104 -24.21 -20.99 -17.63
CA PRO A 104 -25.54 -20.91 -18.22
C PRO A 104 -26.11 -19.49 -18.07
N PRO A 105 -26.75 -18.94 -19.11
CA PRO A 105 -27.35 -17.63 -19.03
C PRO A 105 -28.48 -17.61 -17.98
N GLU A 106 -28.36 -16.69 -17.03
CA GLU A 106 -29.46 -16.41 -16.10
C GLU A 106 -30.50 -15.54 -16.79
N THR A 107 -31.78 -15.82 -16.53
CA THR A 107 -32.88 -15.03 -17.06
C THR A 107 -33.46 -14.14 -15.98
N PHE A 108 -33.95 -12.98 -16.36
CA PHE A 108 -34.64 -12.04 -15.47
C PHE A 108 -35.89 -11.47 -16.14
N GLN A 109 -36.79 -10.91 -15.33
CA GLN A 109 -38.02 -10.28 -15.84
C GLN A 109 -37.66 -8.89 -16.39
N GLY A 110 -38.03 -8.63 -17.65
CA GLY A 110 -37.81 -7.35 -18.33
C GLY A 110 -39.07 -6.89 -19.07
N TYR A 111 -39.12 -5.59 -19.38
CA TYR A 111 -40.21 -5.04 -20.21
C TYR A 111 -39.88 -5.20 -21.69
N ARG A 112 -40.68 -6.01 -22.40
CA ARG A 112 -40.54 -6.15 -23.84
C ARG A 112 -41.24 -4.99 -24.53
N ARG A 113 -40.49 -4.26 -25.36
CA ARG A 113 -41.04 -3.18 -26.18
C ARG A 113 -41.71 -3.69 -27.45
N ALA A 114 -42.57 -2.88 -28.08
CA ALA A 114 -43.31 -3.26 -29.29
C ALA A 114 -42.36 -3.59 -30.48
N ASP A 115 -41.17 -3.01 -30.51
CA ASP A 115 -40.12 -3.26 -31.51
C ASP A 115 -39.26 -4.53 -31.20
N GLY A 116 -39.64 -5.30 -30.20
CA GLY A 116 -38.96 -6.54 -29.81
C GLY A 116 -37.72 -6.34 -28.88
N ARG A 117 -37.31 -5.11 -28.60
CA ARG A 117 -36.24 -4.84 -27.67
C ARG A 117 -36.70 -5.00 -26.22
N ALA A 118 -35.80 -5.40 -25.35
CA ALA A 118 -36.04 -5.41 -23.92
C ALA A 118 -35.49 -4.12 -23.25
N GLY A 119 -36.29 -3.52 -22.36
CA GLY A 119 -35.84 -2.42 -21.53
C GLY A 119 -35.09 -2.96 -20.30
N VAL A 120 -33.79 -2.94 -20.36
CA VAL A 120 -32.89 -3.32 -19.24
C VAL A 120 -31.85 -2.25 -19.04
N ARG A 121 -31.41 -2.13 -17.80
CA ARG A 121 -30.19 -1.39 -17.47
C ARG A 121 -29.08 -2.41 -17.26
N ASN A 122 -28.07 -2.37 -18.10
CA ASN A 122 -26.86 -3.18 -17.96
C ASN A 122 -25.69 -2.20 -17.86
N GLU A 123 -25.35 -1.83 -16.62
CA GLU A 123 -24.31 -0.84 -16.32
C GLU A 123 -23.22 -1.49 -15.48
N LEU A 124 -21.98 -1.28 -15.85
CA LEU A 124 -20.83 -1.61 -15.03
C LEU A 124 -20.36 -0.33 -14.34
N TRP A 125 -20.44 -0.32 -13.02
CA TRP A 125 -19.98 0.82 -12.22
C TRP A 125 -18.54 0.56 -11.74
N ILE A 126 -17.60 1.37 -12.20
CA ILE A 126 -16.23 1.37 -11.70
C ILE A 126 -16.11 2.55 -10.73
N ILE A 127 -16.05 2.23 -9.44
CA ILE A 127 -15.92 3.24 -8.39
C ILE A 127 -14.48 3.20 -7.90
N PRO A 128 -13.63 4.19 -8.24
CA PRO A 128 -12.30 4.27 -7.68
C PRO A 128 -12.41 4.59 -6.18
N THR A 129 -11.68 3.86 -5.36
CA THR A 129 -11.66 4.02 -3.90
C THR A 129 -10.45 4.80 -3.40
N VAL A 130 -9.63 5.31 -4.30
CA VAL A 130 -8.44 6.11 -4.00
C VAL A 130 -8.46 7.35 -4.87
#